data_3821e3f653aff3d0813438c717ab2119
#
_entry.id   3821e3f653aff3d0813438c717ab2119
#
_cell.length_a   1.000
_cell.length_b   1.000
_cell.length_c   1.000
_cell.angle_alpha   90.00
_cell.angle_beta   90.00
_cell.angle_gamma   90.00
#
_symmetry.space_group_name_H-M   'P 1'
#
loop_
_entity.id
_entity.type
_entity.pdbx_description
1 polymer ?
#
loop_
_entity_poly.entity_id
_entity_poly.type
_entity_poly.pdbx_seq_one_letter_code
_entity_poly.pdbx_strand_id
1 'polypeptide(L)' 'MPAKRAFVYIVRCADRTFYIGIAKDVKARVAVHNARKGAKYTRPRLPVRVVYQEGPMG' A
#
# COMPACT_ATOMS: atom_id res chain seq x y z
N MET A 1 -20.53 -4.84 -15.91
CA MET A 1 -19.20 -4.64 -15.36
C MET A 1 -19.16 -4.98 -13.89
N PRO A 2 -18.38 -5.92 -13.48
CA PRO A 2 -18.33 -6.25 -12.07
C PRO A 2 -17.74 -5.10 -11.28
N ALA A 3 -18.22 -4.94 -10.09
CA ALA A 3 -17.66 -3.95 -9.19
C ALA A 3 -16.22 -4.30 -8.91
N LYS A 4 -15.37 -3.31 -8.92
CA LYS A 4 -13.99 -3.51 -8.57
C LYS A 4 -13.87 -3.52 -7.07
N ARG A 5 -13.24 -4.55 -6.56
CA ARG A 5 -12.97 -4.61 -5.14
C ARG A 5 -11.63 -3.99 -4.88
N ALA A 6 -11.62 -3.05 -3.96
CA ALA A 6 -10.40 -2.35 -3.63
C ALA A 6 -10.32 -2.18 -2.12
N PHE A 7 -9.11 -2.12 -1.63
CA PHE A 7 -8.83 -1.91 -0.22
C PHE A 7 -8.10 -0.59 -0.06
N VAL A 8 -8.48 0.16 0.95
CA VAL A 8 -7.66 1.28 1.41
C VAL A 8 -6.67 0.69 2.40
N TYR A 9 -5.41 1.04 2.27
CA TYR A 9 -4.40 0.55 3.17
C TYR A 9 -3.49 1.70 3.60
N ILE A 10 -2.93 1.55 4.78
CA ILE A 10 -1.94 2.47 5.31
C ILE A 10 -0.69 1.66 5.61
N VAL A 11 0.43 2.11 5.10
CA VAL A 11 1.72 1.51 5.42
C VAL A 11 2.53 2.49 6.25
N ARG A 12 3.32 1.93 7.15
CA ARG A 12 4.30 2.70 7.90
C ARG A 12 5.65 2.51 7.24
N CYS A 13 6.29 3.61 6.92
CA CYS A 13 7.60 3.60 6.29
C CYS A 13 8.71 3.48 7.32
N ALA A 14 9.92 3.19 6.85
CA ALA A 14 11.07 3.03 7.73
C ALA A 14 11.38 4.31 8.52
N ASP A 15 11.09 5.47 7.96
CA ASP A 15 11.31 6.75 8.60
C ASP A 15 10.17 7.17 9.51
N ARG A 16 9.24 6.24 9.80
CA ARG A 16 8.08 6.44 10.67
C ARG A 16 6.99 7.32 10.08
N THR A 17 7.06 7.63 8.81
CA THR A 17 5.96 8.31 8.13
C THR A 17 4.97 7.29 7.61
N PHE A 18 3.81 7.76 7.16
CA PHE A 18 2.75 6.89 6.68
C PHE A 18 2.42 7.22 5.24
N TYR A 19 1.99 6.20 4.53
CA TYR A 19 1.53 6.35 3.15
C TYR A 19 0.20 5.64 3.02
N ILE A 20 -0.79 6.31 2.44
CA ILE A 20 -2.13 5.77 2.24
C ILE A 20 -2.30 5.47 0.76
N GLY A 21 -2.77 4.28 0.46
CA GLY A 21 -3.00 3.87 -0.92
C GLY A 21 -4.25 3.05 -1.08
N ILE A 22 -4.54 2.71 -2.33
CA ILE A 22 -5.67 1.87 -2.68
C ILE A 22 -5.15 0.78 -3.59
N ALA A 23 -5.55 -0.46 -3.35
CA ALA A 23 -5.13 -1.59 -4.17
C ALA A 23 -6.14 -2.71 -4.09
N LYS A 24 -6.20 -3.51 -5.15
CA LYS A 24 -7.02 -4.72 -5.16
C LYS A 24 -6.40 -5.80 -4.30
N ASP A 25 -5.09 -5.86 -4.28
CA ASP A 25 -4.33 -6.84 -3.52
C ASP A 25 -3.27 -6.07 -2.74
N VAL A 26 -3.55 -5.83 -1.48
CA VAL A 26 -2.67 -5.02 -0.63
C VAL A 26 -1.33 -5.69 -0.43
N LYS A 27 -1.33 -7.00 -0.22
CA LYS A 27 -0.08 -7.72 0.00
C LYS A 27 0.84 -7.62 -1.20
N ALA A 28 0.28 -7.80 -2.40
CA ALA A 28 1.05 -7.69 -3.62
C ALA A 28 1.55 -6.27 -3.83
N ARG A 29 0.72 -5.27 -3.51
CA ARG A 29 1.12 -3.88 -3.68
C ARG A 29 2.25 -3.51 -2.73
N VAL A 30 2.20 -4.00 -1.49
CA VAL A 30 3.27 -3.74 -0.54
C VAL A 30 4.58 -4.38 -1.02
N ALA A 31 4.51 -5.55 -1.63
CA ALA A 31 5.69 -6.17 -2.21
C ALA A 31 6.27 -5.31 -3.33
N VAL A 32 5.41 -4.67 -4.13
CA VAL A 32 5.85 -3.74 -5.18
C VAL A 32 6.56 -2.54 -4.57
N HIS A 33 6.02 -1.97 -3.50
CA HIS A 33 6.68 -0.87 -2.80
C HIS A 33 8.07 -1.28 -2.31
N ASN A 34 8.16 -2.41 -1.66
CA ASN A 34 9.43 -2.88 -1.09
C ASN A 34 10.44 -3.30 -2.15
N ALA A 35 9.98 -3.54 -3.37
CA ALA A 35 10.87 -3.81 -4.51
C ALA A 35 11.30 -2.52 -5.21
N ARG A 36 10.98 -1.36 -4.63
CA ARG A 36 11.30 -0.03 -5.18
C ARG A 36 10.59 0.28 -6.49
N LYS A 37 9.47 -0.39 -6.73
CA LYS A 37 8.68 -0.19 -7.94
C LYS A 37 7.35 0.49 -7.66
N GLY A 38 7.14 0.91 -6.43
CA GLY A 38 5.91 1.57 -6.03
C GLY A 38 6.00 3.08 -6.14
N ALA A 39 5.27 3.76 -5.26
CA ALA A 39 5.19 5.21 -5.28
C ALA A 39 6.53 5.86 -4.99
N LYS A 40 6.76 7.02 -5.59
CA LYS A 40 7.98 7.77 -5.36
C LYS A 40 8.17 8.11 -3.89
N TYR A 41 7.06 8.39 -3.21
CA TYR A 41 7.12 8.73 -1.79
C TYR A 41 7.76 7.63 -0.97
N THR A 42 7.42 6.39 -1.26
CA THR A 42 7.89 5.26 -0.45
C THR A 42 9.29 4.80 -0.80
N ARG A 43 9.78 5.09 -2.02
CA ARG A 43 11.08 4.58 -2.47
C ARG A 43 12.24 4.86 -1.51
N PRO A 44 12.41 6.11 -1.02
CA PRO A 44 13.51 6.36 -0.09
C PRO A 44 13.18 6.01 1.36
N ARG A 45 12.00 5.45 1.60
CA ARG A 45 11.50 5.18 2.94
C ARG A 45 11.22 3.71 3.20
N LEU A 46 11.81 2.84 2.39
CA LEU A 46 11.63 1.41 2.52
C LEU A 46 12.47 0.85 3.67
N PRO A 47 12.06 -0.25 4.26
CA PRO A 47 10.86 -1.01 3.93
C PRO A 47 9.60 -0.39 4.52
N VAL A 48 8.47 -0.73 3.91
CA VAL A 48 7.17 -0.33 4.41
C VAL A 48 6.40 -1.57 4.85
N ARG A 49 5.46 -1.40 5.77
CA ARG A 49 4.59 -2.49 6.18
C ARG A 49 3.19 -1.98 6.45
N VAL A 50 2.21 -2.83 6.20
CA VAL A 50 0.81 -2.48 6.41
C VAL A 50 0.54 -2.39 7.90
N VAL A 51 -0.05 -1.28 8.32
CA VAL A 51 -0.50 -1.09 9.70
C VAL A 51 -2.02 -0.98 9.79
N TYR A 52 -2.69 -0.78 8.65
CA TYR A 52 -4.14 -0.70 8.63
C TYR A 52 -4.63 -1.03 7.22
N GLN A 53 -5.78 -1.65 7.16
CA GLN A 53 -6.38 -2.03 5.89
C GLN A 53 -7.88 -2.08 6.07
N GLU A 54 -8.62 -1.56 5.11
CA GLU A 54 -10.07 -1.58 5.15
C GLU A 54 -10.62 -1.87 3.76
N GLY A 55 -11.67 -2.66 3.72
CA GLY A 55 -12.33 -3.05 2.48
C GLY A 55 -12.75 -4.50 2.55
N PRO A 56 -13.18 -5.07 1.41
CA PRO A 56 -13.17 -4.44 0.09
C PRO A 56 -14.25 -3.39 -0.06
N MET A 57 -13.94 -2.36 -0.82
CA MET A 57 -14.88 -1.30 -1.14
C MET A 57 -15.15 -1.33 -2.64
N GLY A 58 -16.32 -0.91 -3.01
CA GLY A 58 -16.61 -0.86 -4.42
C GLY A 58 -17.96 -1.31 -4.80
#